data_3f3c6ab4ca0bfa95c91c88b695801973
#
_entry.id   3f3c6ab4ca0bfa95c91c88b695801973
#
_cell.length_a   1.000
_cell.length_b   1.000
_cell.length_c   1.000
_cell.angle_alpha   90.00
_cell.angle_beta   90.00
_cell.angle_gamma   90.00
#
_symmetry.space_group_name_H-M   'P 1'
#
loop_
_entity.id
_entity.type
_entity.pdbx_description
1 polymer ?
#
loop_
_entity_poly.entity_id
_entity_poly.type
_entity_poly.pdbx_seq_one_letter_code
_entity_poly.pdbx_strand_id
1 'polypeptide(L)'
;MHDQLSFSDLVETAANLNVQEYERFLIKVNTRRAQKRPDVLSKQETDLLKKIYSPFPLIKKERIAILNAKIWNSTLLENEHQELLQLIEEQENWAVTRMNHLAKLASIQNTDYATLVKQLGIFPATQNG
;
A
#
# COMPACT_ATOMS: atom_id res chain seq x y z
N MET A 1 32.12 6.67 -29.48
CA MET A 1 31.18 7.76 -29.38
C MET A 1 29.77 7.21 -29.20
N HIS A 2 29.12 7.71 -28.24
CA HIS A 2 27.78 7.21 -27.98
C HIS A 2 26.79 8.26 -28.39
N ASP A 3 25.94 7.86 -29.30
CA ASP A 3 24.83 8.71 -29.64
C ASP A 3 23.83 8.60 -28.52
N GLN A 4 23.64 9.67 -27.82
CA GLN A 4 22.59 9.70 -26.85
C GLN A 4 21.27 9.85 -27.55
N LEU A 5 20.44 8.85 -27.43
CA LEU A 5 19.09 8.96 -27.96
C LEU A 5 18.31 9.95 -27.12
N SER A 6 17.65 10.86 -27.76
CA SER A 6 16.74 11.76 -27.07
C SER A 6 15.52 10.97 -26.62
N PHE A 7 14.77 11.54 -25.68
CA PHE A 7 13.50 10.96 -25.27
C PHE A 7 12.56 10.76 -26.46
N SER A 8 12.54 11.75 -27.35
CA SER A 8 11.73 11.70 -28.56
C SER A 8 12.13 10.52 -29.46
N ASP A 9 13.44 10.28 -29.62
CA ASP A 9 13.92 9.15 -30.39
C ASP A 9 13.52 7.82 -29.80
N LEU A 10 13.56 7.70 -28.48
CA LEU A 10 13.12 6.49 -27.78
C LEU A 10 11.64 6.23 -28.01
N VAL A 11 10.82 7.27 -27.93
CA VAL A 11 9.38 7.17 -28.17
C VAL A 11 9.11 6.70 -29.60
N GLU A 12 9.78 7.31 -30.58
CA GLU A 12 9.62 6.93 -31.99
C GLU A 12 10.00 5.48 -32.21
N THR A 13 11.13 5.06 -31.65
CA THR A 13 11.60 3.69 -31.80
C THR A 13 10.58 2.71 -31.21
N ALA A 14 10.09 2.99 -30.01
CA ALA A 14 9.11 2.12 -29.36
C ALA A 14 7.79 2.11 -30.09
N ALA A 15 7.35 3.26 -30.64
CA ALA A 15 6.10 3.36 -31.37
C ALA A 15 6.10 2.58 -32.66
N ASN A 16 7.29 2.32 -33.24
CA ASN A 16 7.41 1.56 -34.49
C ASN A 16 7.52 0.05 -34.27
N LEU A 17 7.56 -0.42 -33.04
CA LEU A 17 7.59 -1.85 -32.75
C LEU A 17 6.22 -2.46 -33.01
N ASN A 18 6.21 -3.72 -33.44
CA ASN A 18 4.96 -4.45 -33.49
C ASN A 18 4.52 -4.83 -32.06
N VAL A 19 3.33 -5.37 -31.92
CA VAL A 19 2.76 -5.67 -30.60
C VAL A 19 3.67 -6.60 -29.78
N GLN A 20 4.17 -7.66 -30.40
CA GLN A 20 5.02 -8.62 -29.70
C GLN A 20 6.33 -8.01 -29.26
N GLU A 21 6.94 -7.22 -30.11
CA GLU A 21 8.19 -6.54 -29.80
C GLU A 21 8.00 -5.50 -28.72
N TYR A 22 6.88 -4.79 -28.77
CA TYR A 22 6.56 -3.78 -27.76
C TYR A 22 6.38 -4.44 -26.39
N GLU A 23 5.66 -5.55 -26.33
CA GLU A 23 5.48 -6.28 -25.07
C GLU A 23 6.80 -6.76 -24.50
N ARG A 24 7.69 -7.30 -25.34
CA ARG A 24 9.02 -7.70 -24.92
C ARG A 24 9.83 -6.51 -24.42
N PHE A 25 9.71 -5.39 -25.11
CA PHE A 25 10.39 -4.17 -24.71
C PHE A 25 9.97 -3.74 -23.31
N LEU A 26 8.67 -3.72 -23.05
CA LEU A 26 8.14 -3.35 -21.74
C LEU A 26 8.64 -4.29 -20.64
N ILE A 27 8.60 -5.59 -20.90
CA ILE A 27 9.09 -6.58 -19.93
C ILE A 27 10.56 -6.35 -19.62
N LYS A 28 11.36 -6.15 -20.65
CA LYS A 28 12.81 -5.93 -20.46
C LYS A 28 13.10 -4.64 -19.72
N VAL A 29 12.41 -3.57 -20.07
CA VAL A 29 12.60 -2.28 -19.39
C VAL A 29 12.23 -2.41 -17.92
N ASN A 30 11.10 -3.02 -17.62
CA ASN A 30 10.65 -3.18 -16.23
C ASN A 30 11.59 -4.09 -15.45
N THR A 31 12.09 -5.14 -16.06
CA THR A 31 13.08 -6.03 -15.44
C THR A 31 14.37 -5.28 -15.14
N ARG A 32 14.86 -4.48 -16.10
CA ARG A 32 16.07 -3.67 -15.90
C ARG A 32 15.90 -2.65 -14.80
N ARG A 33 14.75 -2.00 -14.74
CA ARG A 33 14.48 -1.03 -13.69
C ARG A 33 14.49 -1.70 -12.33
N ALA A 34 13.87 -2.86 -12.21
CA ALA A 34 13.86 -3.63 -10.98
C ALA A 34 15.27 -4.06 -10.58
N GLN A 35 16.09 -4.50 -11.56
CA GLN A 35 17.46 -4.90 -11.29
C GLN A 35 18.35 -3.74 -10.87
N LYS A 36 18.14 -2.58 -11.48
CA LYS A 36 18.97 -1.41 -11.16
C LYS A 36 18.66 -0.81 -9.79
N ARG A 37 17.48 -1.08 -9.27
CA ARG A 37 17.04 -0.49 -8.02
C ARG A 37 16.54 -1.53 -7.02
N PRO A 38 17.22 -2.68 -6.90
CA PRO A 38 16.69 -3.73 -6.03
C PRO A 38 16.65 -3.29 -4.56
N ASP A 39 17.60 -2.42 -4.16
CA ASP A 39 17.74 -2.04 -2.77
C ASP A 39 17.57 -0.55 -2.54
N VAL A 40 17.21 0.19 -3.58
CA VAL A 40 17.13 1.65 -3.45
C VAL A 40 15.70 2.09 -3.64
N LEU A 41 15.07 2.42 -2.54
CA LEU A 41 13.77 3.05 -2.56
C LEU A 41 13.96 4.55 -2.44
N SER A 42 13.11 5.34 -3.06
CA SER A 42 13.12 6.77 -2.84
C SER A 42 12.78 7.04 -1.38
N LYS A 43 13.16 8.22 -0.89
CA LYS A 43 12.80 8.62 0.47
C LYS A 43 11.28 8.56 0.67
N GLN A 44 10.53 8.97 -0.34
CA GLN A 44 9.07 8.96 -0.28
C GLN A 44 8.53 7.54 -0.14
N GLU A 45 9.08 6.59 -0.90
CA GLU A 45 8.67 5.19 -0.80
C GLU A 45 9.00 4.61 0.57
N THR A 46 10.19 4.91 1.08
CA THR A 46 10.60 4.44 2.40
C THR A 46 9.68 4.99 3.49
N ASP A 47 9.37 6.28 3.42
CA ASP A 47 8.49 6.91 4.41
C ASP A 47 7.09 6.32 4.35
N LEU A 48 6.58 6.05 3.15
CA LEU A 48 5.27 5.43 2.98
C LEU A 48 5.25 4.01 3.54
N LEU A 49 6.30 3.22 3.28
CA LEU A 49 6.39 1.86 3.81
C LEU A 49 6.41 1.86 5.33
N LYS A 50 7.12 2.78 5.94
CA LYS A 50 7.13 2.90 7.41
C LYS A 50 5.73 3.17 7.96
N LYS A 51 4.99 4.05 7.29
CA LYS A 51 3.62 4.37 7.69
C LYS A 51 2.69 3.19 7.46
N ILE A 52 2.83 2.50 6.33
CA ILE A 52 1.99 1.34 6.00
C ILE A 52 2.18 0.22 7.02
N TYR A 53 3.41 -0.04 7.45
CA TYR A 53 3.68 -1.10 8.39
C TYR A 53 3.52 -0.67 9.86
N SER A 54 3.15 0.58 10.11
CA SER A 54 2.90 1.05 11.47
C SER A 54 1.53 0.54 11.93
N PRO A 55 1.49 -0.30 12.95
CA PRO A 55 0.22 -0.90 13.37
C PRO A 55 -0.64 0.06 14.15
N PHE A 56 -1.93 -0.25 14.22
CA PHE A 56 -2.81 0.44 15.16
C PHE A 56 -2.33 0.10 16.57
N PRO A 57 -2.30 1.06 17.50
CA PRO A 57 -1.73 0.82 18.84
C PRO A 57 -2.35 -0.39 19.53
N LEU A 58 -1.50 -1.28 20.02
CA LEU A 58 -1.94 -2.51 20.66
C LEU A 58 -2.82 -2.26 21.89
N ILE A 59 -2.46 -1.25 22.69
CA ILE A 59 -3.23 -0.86 23.86
C ILE A 59 -4.67 -0.53 23.48
N LYS A 60 -4.85 0.20 22.38
CA LYS A 60 -6.18 0.55 21.91
C LYS A 60 -6.94 -0.65 21.36
N LYS A 61 -6.24 -1.56 20.65
CA LYS A 61 -6.85 -2.79 20.20
C LYS A 61 -7.33 -3.65 21.36
N GLU A 62 -6.52 -3.78 22.38
CA GLU A 62 -6.87 -4.55 23.57
C GLU A 62 -8.06 -3.91 24.29
N ARG A 63 -8.08 -2.60 24.38
CA ARG A 63 -9.20 -1.89 25.03
C ARG A 63 -10.49 -2.11 24.27
N ILE A 64 -10.46 -2.08 22.94
CA ILE A 64 -11.64 -2.35 22.12
C ILE A 64 -12.15 -3.78 22.41
N ALA A 65 -11.24 -4.75 22.49
CA ALA A 65 -11.63 -6.13 22.77
C ALA A 65 -12.30 -6.27 24.14
N ILE A 66 -11.76 -5.58 25.15
CA ILE A 66 -12.33 -5.59 26.49
C ILE A 66 -13.73 -4.97 26.49
N LEU A 67 -13.89 -3.82 25.84
CA LEU A 67 -15.18 -3.14 25.78
C LEU A 67 -16.22 -3.94 25.00
N ASN A 68 -15.80 -4.60 23.92
CA ASN A 68 -16.69 -5.49 23.18
C ASN A 68 -17.14 -6.68 24.03
N ALA A 69 -16.24 -7.25 24.83
CA ALA A 69 -16.62 -8.32 25.74
C ALA A 69 -17.65 -7.87 26.76
N LYS A 70 -17.56 -6.61 27.20
CA LYS A 70 -18.55 -6.05 28.14
C LYS A 70 -19.93 -5.91 27.51
N ILE A 71 -20.00 -5.66 26.21
CA ILE A 71 -21.28 -5.65 25.49
C ILE A 71 -21.93 -7.02 25.58
N TRP A 72 -21.17 -8.08 25.30
CA TRP A 72 -21.69 -9.44 25.34
C TRP A 72 -22.13 -9.86 26.73
N ASN A 73 -21.47 -9.33 27.75
CA ASN A 73 -21.81 -9.63 29.13
C ASN A 73 -22.82 -8.65 29.72
N SER A 74 -23.32 -7.71 28.97
CA SER A 74 -24.26 -6.69 29.38
C SER A 74 -23.76 -5.84 30.57
N THR A 75 -22.43 -5.61 30.61
CA THR A 75 -21.80 -4.85 31.68
C THR A 75 -21.21 -3.53 31.21
N LEU A 76 -21.47 -3.14 29.95
CA LEU A 76 -20.91 -1.91 29.40
C LEU A 76 -21.58 -0.68 30.00
N LEU A 77 -20.80 0.22 30.58
CA LEU A 77 -21.27 1.48 31.13
C LEU A 77 -21.38 2.53 30.01
N GLU A 78 -22.16 3.59 30.28
CA GLU A 78 -22.38 4.63 29.28
C GLU A 78 -21.08 5.33 28.87
N ASN A 79 -20.21 5.65 29.82
CA ASN A 79 -18.93 6.26 29.50
C ASN A 79 -18.02 5.29 28.72
N GLU A 80 -18.15 4.02 28.98
CA GLU A 80 -17.39 2.98 28.22
C GLU A 80 -17.93 2.84 26.80
N HIS A 81 -19.23 3.01 26.63
CA HIS A 81 -19.82 2.99 25.30
C HIS A 81 -19.28 4.15 24.46
N GLN A 82 -19.18 5.34 25.03
CA GLN A 82 -18.61 6.50 24.35
C GLN A 82 -17.13 6.28 24.02
N GLU A 83 -16.39 5.71 24.96
CA GLU A 83 -14.99 5.35 24.73
C GLU A 83 -14.85 4.38 23.56
N LEU A 84 -15.68 3.36 23.52
CA LEU A 84 -15.64 2.36 22.45
C LEU A 84 -15.92 2.99 21.10
N LEU A 85 -16.92 3.85 20.99
CA LEU A 85 -17.23 4.53 19.74
C LEU A 85 -16.05 5.36 19.25
N GLN A 86 -15.39 6.06 20.16
CA GLN A 86 -14.23 6.86 19.80
C GLN A 86 -13.05 5.99 19.34
N LEU A 87 -12.81 4.89 20.03
CA LEU A 87 -11.73 3.97 19.65
C LEU A 87 -11.98 3.32 18.28
N ILE A 88 -13.22 2.97 18.01
CA ILE A 88 -13.60 2.41 16.70
C ILE A 88 -13.38 3.45 15.62
N GLU A 89 -13.75 4.70 15.86
CA GLU A 89 -13.53 5.77 14.90
C GLU A 89 -12.04 5.96 14.62
N GLU A 90 -11.21 5.94 15.66
CA GLU A 90 -9.75 6.03 15.49
C GLU A 90 -9.21 4.86 14.66
N GLN A 91 -9.71 3.65 14.90
CA GLN A 91 -9.29 2.47 14.16
C GLN A 91 -9.69 2.56 12.69
N GLU A 92 -10.90 3.04 12.42
CA GLU A 92 -11.36 3.24 11.04
C GLU A 92 -10.53 4.30 10.33
N ASN A 93 -10.20 5.40 11.01
CA ASN A 93 -9.37 6.44 10.44
C ASN A 93 -7.95 5.93 10.15
N TRP A 94 -7.41 5.10 11.03
CA TRP A 94 -6.12 4.47 10.81
C TRP A 94 -6.16 3.58 9.55
N ALA A 95 -7.23 2.79 9.40
CA ALA A 95 -7.37 1.90 8.24
C ALA A 95 -7.48 2.68 6.94
N VAL A 96 -8.27 3.76 6.92
CA VAL A 96 -8.41 4.61 5.73
C VAL A 96 -7.09 5.29 5.39
N THR A 97 -6.38 5.79 6.38
CA THR A 97 -5.07 6.41 6.18
C THR A 97 -4.09 5.42 5.57
N ARG A 98 -4.10 4.19 6.07
CA ARG A 98 -3.25 3.12 5.54
C ARG A 98 -3.58 2.81 4.08
N MET A 99 -4.86 2.74 3.75
CA MET A 99 -5.30 2.53 2.37
C MET A 99 -4.81 3.65 1.45
N ASN A 100 -4.86 4.89 1.94
CA ASN A 100 -4.39 6.03 1.16
C ASN A 100 -2.88 5.95 0.93
N HIS A 101 -2.12 5.54 1.95
CA HIS A 101 -0.67 5.35 1.80
C HIS A 101 -0.35 4.24 0.80
N LEU A 102 -1.11 3.14 0.84
CA LEU A 102 -0.95 2.05 -0.11
C LEU A 102 -1.27 2.49 -1.54
N ALA A 103 -2.34 3.25 -1.72
CA ALA A 103 -2.71 3.76 -3.04
C ALA A 103 -1.63 4.69 -3.59
N LYS A 104 -1.07 5.54 -2.74
CA LYS A 104 0.00 6.45 -3.14
C LYS A 104 1.26 5.70 -3.53
N LEU A 105 1.63 4.69 -2.74
CA LEU A 105 2.80 3.88 -3.05
C LEU A 105 2.60 3.11 -4.35
N ALA A 106 1.41 2.55 -4.58
CA ALA A 106 1.10 1.87 -5.82
C ALA A 106 1.27 2.81 -7.03
N SER A 107 0.81 4.05 -6.89
CA SER A 107 0.97 5.05 -7.94
C SER A 107 2.43 5.35 -8.22
N ILE A 108 3.24 5.51 -7.19
CA ILE A 108 4.67 5.78 -7.33
C ILE A 108 5.37 4.62 -8.03
N GLN A 109 4.99 3.39 -7.70
CA GLN A 109 5.61 2.19 -8.26
C GLN A 109 4.97 1.73 -9.57
N ASN A 110 4.02 2.48 -10.09
CA ASN A 110 3.31 2.13 -11.34
C ASN A 110 2.68 0.75 -11.28
N THR A 111 2.05 0.44 -10.18
CA THR A 111 1.32 -0.81 -10.01
C THR A 111 -0.07 -0.51 -9.50
N ASP A 112 -0.95 -1.51 -9.48
CA ASP A 112 -2.27 -1.29 -8.91
C ASP A 112 -2.28 -1.67 -7.43
N TYR A 113 -3.33 -1.23 -6.75
CA TYR A 113 -3.49 -1.45 -5.32
C TYR A 113 -3.48 -2.95 -4.96
N ALA A 114 -4.22 -3.75 -5.70
CA ALA A 114 -4.34 -5.17 -5.41
C ALA A 114 -2.99 -5.89 -5.54
N THR A 115 -2.23 -5.56 -6.57
CA THR A 115 -0.90 -6.14 -6.77
C THR A 115 0.05 -5.75 -5.65
N LEU A 116 0.03 -4.47 -5.25
CA LEU A 116 0.89 -3.99 -4.18
C LEU A 116 0.56 -4.67 -2.85
N VAL A 117 -0.71 -4.77 -2.51
CA VAL A 117 -1.16 -5.43 -1.28
C VAL A 117 -0.66 -6.87 -1.24
N LYS A 118 -0.73 -7.55 -2.37
CA LYS A 118 -0.24 -8.91 -2.50
C LYS A 118 1.28 -8.99 -2.31
N GLN A 119 2.00 -8.07 -2.95
CA GLN A 119 3.46 -8.03 -2.85
C GLN A 119 3.94 -7.77 -1.42
N LEU A 120 3.22 -6.95 -0.70
CA LEU A 120 3.59 -6.60 0.67
C LEU A 120 3.09 -7.62 1.70
N GLY A 121 2.30 -8.61 1.27
CA GLY A 121 1.76 -9.59 2.19
C GLY A 121 0.71 -9.05 3.13
N ILE A 122 0.01 -7.99 2.71
CA ILE A 122 -1.01 -7.36 3.52
C ILE A 122 -2.37 -7.86 3.06
N PHE A 123 -3.17 -8.32 3.99
CA PHE A 123 -4.50 -8.83 3.66
C PHE A 123 -5.56 -7.89 4.20
N PRO A 124 -6.64 -7.68 3.46
CA PRO A 124 -7.76 -6.88 3.96
C PRO A 124 -8.35 -7.50 5.22
N ALA A 125 -8.77 -6.65 6.14
CA ALA A 125 -9.33 -7.12 7.39
C ALA A 125 -10.59 -7.93 7.22
N THR A 126 -11.26 -7.77 6.08
CA THR A 126 -12.50 -8.48 5.79
C THR A 126 -12.31 -9.88 5.26
N GLN A 127 -11.07 -10.31 5.09
CA GLN A 127 -10.83 -11.64 4.56
C GLN A 127 -10.94 -12.73 5.56
N ASN A 128 -11.25 -12.47 6.71
CA ASN A 128 -11.34 -13.48 7.67
C ASN A 128 -12.59 -14.12 7.64
N GLY A 129 -13.16 -14.34 6.74
CA GLY A 129 -14.41 -15.07 6.73
C GLY A 129 -14.85 -15.57 8.07
#